data_da6a18295b6f54146671d7d072614034
#
_entry.id   da6a18295b6f54146671d7d072614034
#
_cell.length_a   1.000
_cell.length_b   1.000
_cell.length_c   1.000
_cell.angle_alpha   90.00
_cell.angle_beta   90.00
_cell.angle_gamma   90.00
#
_symmetry.space_group_name_H-M   'P 1'
#
loop_
_entity.id
_entity.type
_entity.pdbx_description
1 polymer ?
#
loop_
_entity_poly.entity_id
_entity_poly.type
_entity_poly.pdbx_seq_one_letter_code
_entity_poly.pdbx_strand_id
1 'polypeptide(L)'
;MHKFYSNPNSEYLEYVEPVIGQIFEINKINPQVVYRINANAVHPVDGNVLTVPHYDHEFPHKNLLVYFTDVGGDTIAFDEHGKKHVFTPKEDDIVVFDGLHCMVPPKKGRRVILVVTYL
;
A
#
# COMPACT_ATOMS: atom_id res chain seq x y z
N MET A 1 -15.60 -9.14 6.47
CA MET A 1 -14.95 -7.90 6.92
C MET A 1 -15.99 -6.89 7.35
N HIS A 2 -15.76 -6.26 8.49
CA HIS A 2 -16.66 -5.20 8.97
C HIS A 2 -16.35 -3.89 8.25
N LYS A 3 -17.39 -3.08 8.04
CA LYS A 3 -17.22 -1.75 7.48
C LYS A 3 -16.96 -0.76 8.61
N PHE A 4 -15.77 -0.19 8.62
CA PHE A 4 -15.35 0.77 9.64
C PHE A 4 -15.38 2.21 9.14
N TYR A 5 -15.92 2.43 7.94
CA TYR A 5 -16.08 3.75 7.33
C TYR A 5 -17.54 3.91 6.93
N SER A 6 -18.05 5.11 7.10
CA SER A 6 -19.46 5.40 6.82
C SER A 6 -19.70 5.92 5.40
N ASN A 7 -18.67 6.47 4.74
CA ASN A 7 -18.81 7.13 3.44
C ASN A 7 -17.71 6.70 2.48
N PRO A 8 -17.86 5.54 1.80
CA PRO A 8 -16.90 5.17 0.76
C PRO A 8 -16.98 6.17 -0.40
N ASN A 9 -15.80 6.59 -0.90
CA ASN A 9 -15.71 7.52 -2.02
C ASN A 9 -15.86 6.84 -3.38
N SER A 10 -15.90 5.52 -3.43
CA SER A 10 -15.98 4.75 -4.67
C SER A 10 -17.00 3.64 -4.54
N GLU A 11 -17.81 3.49 -5.58
CA GLU A 11 -18.75 2.38 -5.70
C GLU A 11 -18.07 1.03 -5.90
N TYR A 12 -16.77 1.05 -6.29
CA TYR A 12 -16.01 -0.17 -6.50
C TYR A 12 -15.54 -0.82 -5.20
N LEU A 13 -15.72 -0.17 -4.06
CA LEU A 13 -15.33 -0.71 -2.77
C LEU A 13 -15.97 -2.07 -2.49
N GLU A 14 -17.22 -2.25 -2.87
CA GLU A 14 -17.92 -3.51 -2.65
C GLU A 14 -17.29 -4.69 -3.40
N TYR A 15 -16.55 -4.43 -4.48
CA TYR A 15 -15.83 -5.46 -5.23
C TYR A 15 -14.44 -5.71 -4.65
N VAL A 16 -13.81 -4.67 -4.09
CA VAL A 16 -12.45 -4.74 -3.56
C VAL A 16 -12.45 -5.36 -2.16
N GLU A 17 -13.43 -5.04 -1.34
CA GLU A 17 -13.51 -5.47 0.04
C GLU A 17 -13.40 -6.99 0.23
N PRO A 18 -14.13 -7.83 -0.54
CA PRO A 18 -13.99 -9.28 -0.42
C PRO A 18 -12.60 -9.78 -0.80
N VAL A 19 -11.96 -9.15 -1.79
CA VAL A 19 -10.60 -9.52 -2.21
C VAL A 19 -9.60 -9.22 -1.10
N ILE A 20 -9.70 -8.05 -0.48
CA ILE A 20 -8.84 -7.69 0.66
C ILE A 20 -9.06 -8.65 1.83
N GLY A 21 -10.31 -9.02 2.10
CA GLY A 21 -10.63 -10.01 3.13
C GLY A 21 -9.95 -11.35 2.89
N GLN A 22 -9.94 -11.82 1.63
CA GLN A 22 -9.24 -13.05 1.26
C GLN A 22 -7.73 -12.93 1.41
N ILE A 23 -7.16 -11.79 1.03
CA ILE A 23 -5.72 -11.54 1.17
C ILE A 23 -5.32 -11.60 2.64
N PHE A 24 -6.08 -10.96 3.53
CA PHE A 24 -5.83 -11.02 4.96
C PHE A 24 -5.91 -12.46 5.47
N GLU A 25 -6.93 -13.19 5.07
CA GLU A 25 -7.12 -14.58 5.51
C GLU A 25 -5.98 -15.49 5.08
N ILE A 26 -5.59 -15.43 3.80
CA ILE A 26 -4.51 -16.24 3.25
C ILE A 26 -3.19 -15.95 3.97
N ASN A 27 -2.95 -14.70 4.33
CA ASN A 27 -1.73 -14.26 4.99
C ASN A 27 -1.81 -14.34 6.51
N LYS A 28 -2.89 -14.90 7.05
CA LYS A 28 -3.10 -15.06 8.49
C LYS A 28 -3.06 -13.74 9.25
N ILE A 29 -3.58 -12.69 8.62
CA ILE A 29 -3.72 -11.37 9.22
C ILE A 29 -5.17 -11.24 9.65
N ASN A 30 -5.37 -10.91 10.92
CA ASN A 30 -6.70 -10.70 11.48
C ASN A 30 -6.82 -9.24 11.95
N PRO A 31 -7.15 -8.32 11.05
CA PRO A 31 -7.20 -6.90 11.42
C PRO A 31 -8.37 -6.63 12.36
N GLN A 32 -8.12 -5.79 13.36
CA GLN A 32 -9.18 -5.32 14.26
C GLN A 32 -9.96 -4.18 13.60
N VAL A 33 -9.28 -3.38 12.77
CA VAL A 33 -9.88 -2.25 12.09
C VAL A 33 -9.14 -2.02 10.76
N VAL A 34 -9.90 -1.67 9.74
CA VAL A 34 -9.37 -1.20 8.47
C VAL A 34 -9.66 0.30 8.39
N TYR A 35 -8.62 1.10 8.33
CA TYR A 35 -8.76 2.56 8.33
C TYR A 35 -9.02 3.11 6.94
N ARG A 36 -8.30 2.61 5.94
CA ARG A 36 -8.41 3.16 4.59
C ARG A 36 -8.03 2.11 3.55
N ILE A 37 -8.76 2.10 2.45
CA ILE A 37 -8.45 1.34 1.25
C ILE A 37 -8.35 2.37 0.13
N ASN A 38 -7.18 2.45 -0.51
CA ASN A 38 -6.86 3.51 -1.45
C ASN A 38 -6.14 2.95 -2.67
N ALA A 39 -6.56 3.34 -3.86
CA ALA A 39 -5.87 2.98 -5.10
C ALA A 39 -5.04 4.18 -5.56
N ASN A 40 -3.77 3.96 -5.83
CA ASN A 40 -2.84 4.99 -6.27
C ASN A 40 -2.24 4.62 -7.63
N ALA A 41 -2.14 5.62 -8.50
CA ALA A 41 -1.48 5.49 -9.78
C ALA A 41 -0.43 6.59 -9.88
N VAL A 42 0.81 6.20 -10.16
CA VAL A 42 1.93 7.12 -10.26
C VAL A 42 2.55 7.01 -11.65
N HIS A 43 2.67 8.15 -12.32
CA HIS A 43 3.28 8.25 -13.63
C HIS A 43 4.79 8.43 -13.50
N PRO A 44 5.56 8.11 -14.57
CA PRO A 44 6.99 8.39 -14.59
C PRO A 44 7.28 9.88 -14.42
N VAL A 45 8.38 10.17 -13.72
CA VAL A 45 8.88 11.52 -13.52
C VAL A 45 10.33 11.54 -13.95
N ASP A 46 10.78 12.61 -14.57
CA ASP A 46 12.17 12.78 -14.98
C ASP A 46 13.08 12.87 -13.74
N GLY A 47 14.23 12.20 -13.80
CA GLY A 47 15.21 12.20 -12.73
C GLY A 47 15.00 11.10 -11.69
N ASN A 48 15.93 11.00 -10.75
CA ASN A 48 15.86 10.05 -9.66
C ASN A 48 15.25 10.73 -8.43
N VAL A 49 13.93 10.85 -8.46
CA VAL A 49 13.21 11.54 -7.39
C VAL A 49 12.59 10.51 -6.45
N LEU A 50 12.95 10.60 -5.16
CA LEU A 50 12.26 9.88 -4.10
C LEU A 50 11.12 10.74 -3.59
N THR A 51 10.00 10.12 -3.26
CA THR A 51 8.98 10.84 -2.50
C THR A 51 9.49 11.09 -1.09
N VAL A 52 8.90 12.05 -0.39
CA VAL A 52 9.28 12.36 0.98
C VAL A 52 8.86 11.21 1.89
N PRO A 53 9.76 10.67 2.72
CA PRO A 53 9.35 9.67 3.72
C PRO A 53 8.26 10.20 4.62
N HIS A 54 7.23 9.39 4.84
CA HIS A 54 6.05 9.81 5.59
C HIS A 54 5.35 8.63 6.24
N TYR A 55 4.45 8.95 7.16
CA TYR A 55 3.48 8.02 7.73
C TYR A 55 2.11 8.35 7.12
N ASP A 56 1.32 7.32 6.81
CA ASP A 56 -0.02 7.56 6.26
C ASP A 56 -1.00 8.13 7.27
N HIS A 57 -0.78 7.83 8.54
CA HIS A 57 -1.60 8.33 9.64
C HIS A 57 -0.72 8.72 10.82
N GLU A 58 -1.24 9.59 11.68
CA GLU A 58 -0.54 10.01 12.91
C GLU A 58 -0.66 9.00 14.05
N PHE A 59 -1.58 8.04 13.93
CA PHE A 59 -1.79 6.98 14.90
C PHE A 59 -1.16 5.67 14.41
N PRO A 60 -0.91 4.70 15.32
CA PRO A 60 -0.34 3.42 14.92
C PRO A 60 -1.18 2.68 13.90
N HIS A 61 -0.54 2.17 12.88
CA HIS A 61 -1.19 1.40 11.81
C HIS A 61 -0.17 0.57 11.06
N LYS A 62 -0.67 -0.41 10.32
CA LYS A 62 0.11 -1.21 9.38
C LYS A 62 -0.35 -0.93 7.97
N ASN A 63 0.52 -1.18 7.01
CA ASN A 63 0.24 -1.00 5.60
C ASN A 63 0.32 -2.34 4.90
N LEU A 64 -0.67 -2.61 4.04
CA LEU A 64 -0.64 -3.72 3.11
C LEU A 64 -0.75 -3.12 1.72
N LEU A 65 0.23 -3.41 0.86
CA LEU A 65 0.22 -2.97 -0.52
C LEU A 65 -0.03 -4.16 -1.42
N VAL A 66 -0.87 -3.96 -2.43
CA VAL A 66 -1.05 -4.91 -3.53
C VAL A 66 -0.55 -4.22 -4.79
N TYR A 67 0.43 -4.82 -5.45
CA TYR A 67 0.97 -4.28 -6.69
C TYR A 67 0.19 -4.83 -7.88
N PHE A 68 -0.30 -3.94 -8.73
CA PHE A 68 -0.96 -4.33 -9.97
C PHE A 68 -0.05 -4.29 -11.19
N THR A 69 1.12 -3.66 -11.06
CA THR A 69 2.06 -3.49 -12.17
C THR A 69 3.48 -3.81 -11.72
N ASP A 70 4.33 -4.13 -12.68
CA ASP A 70 5.74 -4.45 -12.48
C ASP A 70 6.66 -3.49 -13.24
N VAL A 71 6.25 -2.25 -13.38
CA VAL A 71 6.98 -1.22 -14.15
C VAL A 71 8.07 -0.52 -13.34
N GLY A 72 8.46 -1.06 -12.21
CA GLY A 72 9.39 -0.41 -11.29
C GLY A 72 8.67 0.50 -10.31
N GLY A 73 9.43 1.36 -9.65
CA GLY A 73 8.89 2.21 -8.60
C GLY A 73 8.89 1.50 -7.25
N ASP A 74 10.09 1.28 -6.71
CA ASP A 74 10.26 0.56 -5.45
C ASP A 74 9.58 1.26 -4.29
N THR A 75 9.03 0.48 -3.36
CA THR A 75 8.60 0.95 -2.06
C THR A 75 9.76 0.78 -1.09
N ILE A 76 10.06 1.81 -0.32
CA ILE A 76 11.13 1.80 0.67
C ILE A 76 10.50 2.00 2.05
N ALA A 77 10.58 0.99 2.90
CA ALA A 77 10.12 1.07 4.28
C ALA A 77 11.32 1.13 5.22
N PHE A 78 11.16 1.87 6.32
CA PHE A 78 12.20 2.01 7.35
C PHE A 78 11.71 1.33 8.62
N ASP A 79 12.53 0.46 9.20
CA ASP A 79 12.19 -0.18 10.45
C ASP A 79 12.45 0.75 11.65
N GLU A 80 12.19 0.26 12.85
CA GLU A 80 12.37 1.04 14.08
C GLU A 80 13.80 1.45 14.33
N HIS A 81 14.78 0.79 13.67
CA HIS A 81 16.22 1.11 13.77
C HIS A 81 16.68 1.96 12.60
N GLY A 82 15.79 2.42 11.75
CA GLY A 82 16.12 3.22 10.58
C GLY A 82 16.68 2.43 9.40
N LYS A 83 16.65 1.11 9.47
CA LYS A 83 17.12 0.25 8.38
C LYS A 83 16.11 0.24 7.24
N LYS A 84 16.62 0.37 6.02
CA LYS A 84 15.79 0.34 4.80
C LYS A 84 15.44 -1.08 4.39
N HIS A 85 14.19 -1.27 4.01
CA HIS A 85 13.69 -2.47 3.38
C HIS A 85 13.10 -2.07 2.04
N VAL A 86 13.66 -2.59 0.94
CA VAL A 86 13.28 -2.21 -0.42
C VAL A 86 12.43 -3.33 -1.03
N PHE A 87 11.26 -2.95 -1.53
CA PHE A 87 10.33 -3.86 -2.17
C PHE A 87 10.15 -3.46 -3.62
N THR A 88 10.61 -4.31 -4.55
CA THR A 88 10.43 -4.07 -5.98
C THR A 88 9.09 -4.63 -6.42
N PRO A 89 8.23 -3.81 -7.04
CA PRO A 89 6.91 -4.26 -7.45
C PRO A 89 6.96 -5.41 -8.45
N LYS A 90 6.14 -6.43 -8.19
CA LYS A 90 5.79 -7.46 -9.14
C LYS A 90 4.29 -7.56 -9.18
N GLU A 91 3.72 -7.76 -10.36
CA GLU A 91 2.28 -7.90 -10.52
C GLU A 91 1.75 -8.98 -9.58
N ASP A 92 0.69 -8.67 -8.86
CA ASP A 92 0.01 -9.54 -7.89
C ASP A 92 0.77 -9.82 -6.59
N ASP A 93 1.95 -9.23 -6.39
CA ASP A 93 2.63 -9.33 -5.10
C ASP A 93 1.96 -8.46 -4.05
N ILE A 94 2.08 -8.90 -2.81
CA ILE A 94 1.68 -8.11 -1.66
C ILE A 94 2.87 -7.87 -0.75
N VAL A 95 2.88 -6.73 -0.08
CA VAL A 95 3.90 -6.35 0.90
C VAL A 95 3.21 -5.80 2.13
N VAL A 96 3.69 -6.19 3.31
CA VAL A 96 3.18 -5.69 4.58
C VAL A 96 4.32 -5.03 5.33
N PHE A 97 4.10 -3.82 5.79
CA PHE A 97 5.06 -3.11 6.63
C PHE A 97 4.32 -2.10 7.51
N ASP A 98 5.01 -1.57 8.50
CA ASP A 98 4.49 -0.48 9.32
C ASP A 98 5.48 0.66 9.39
N GLY A 99 4.97 1.85 9.65
CA GLY A 99 5.77 3.03 9.90
C GLY A 99 6.16 3.86 8.69
N LEU A 100 7.35 4.42 8.77
CA LEU A 100 7.87 5.38 7.82
C LEU A 100 8.20 4.72 6.48
N HIS A 101 7.77 5.33 5.40
CA HIS A 101 8.03 4.81 4.07
C HIS A 101 8.03 5.91 3.02
N CYS A 102 8.62 5.57 1.87
CA CYS A 102 8.59 6.40 0.67
C CYS A 102 8.62 5.49 -0.56
N MET A 103 8.58 6.07 -1.73
CA MET A 103 8.66 5.30 -2.97
C MET A 103 9.51 6.01 -4.01
N VAL A 104 9.96 5.23 -5.00
CA VAL A 104 10.60 5.73 -6.22
C VAL A 104 9.53 5.71 -7.30
N PRO A 105 9.31 6.82 -8.04
CA PRO A 105 8.43 6.80 -9.20
C PRO A 105 8.92 5.80 -10.25
N PRO A 106 8.02 5.21 -11.03
CA PRO A 106 8.43 4.28 -12.08
C PRO A 106 9.18 5.02 -13.19
N LYS A 107 10.06 4.32 -13.90
CA LYS A 107 10.81 4.91 -15.02
C LYS A 107 9.99 4.95 -16.30
N LYS A 108 9.10 4.00 -16.48
CA LYS A 108 8.18 3.92 -17.61
C LYS A 108 6.92 3.21 -17.18
N GLY A 109 5.81 3.55 -17.83
CA GLY A 109 4.52 2.98 -17.47
C GLY A 109 3.96 3.57 -16.19
N ARG A 110 2.84 3.05 -15.77
CA ARG A 110 2.10 3.54 -14.61
C ARG A 110 2.23 2.55 -13.46
N ARG A 111 2.73 3.03 -12.33
CA ARG A 111 2.76 2.24 -11.10
C ARG A 111 1.39 2.31 -10.45
N VAL A 112 0.69 1.18 -10.41
CA VAL A 112 -0.65 1.09 -9.81
C VAL A 112 -0.60 0.16 -8.62
N ILE A 113 -1.06 0.65 -7.48
CA ILE A 113 -1.11 -0.12 -6.23
C ILE A 113 -2.43 0.10 -5.53
N LEU A 114 -2.79 -0.86 -4.70
CA LEU A 114 -3.82 -0.72 -3.70
C LEU A 114 -3.14 -0.64 -2.34
N VAL A 115 -3.51 0.36 -1.55
CA VAL A 115 -2.96 0.56 -0.21
C VAL A 115 -4.06 0.34 0.80
N VAL A 116 -3.84 -0.58 1.73
CA VAL A 116 -4.75 -0.83 2.84
C VAL A 116 -4.04 -0.48 4.13
N THR A 117 -4.60 0.44 4.90
CA THR A 117 -4.10 0.73 6.24
C THR A 117 -5.03 0.10 7.27
N TYR A 118 -4.43 -0.54 8.25
CA TYR A 118 -5.19 -1.32 9.23
C TYR A 118 -4.42 -1.46 10.55
N LEU A 119 -5.09 -2.02 11.54
CA LEU A 119 -4.46 -2.39 12.80
C LEU A 119 -5.12 -3.65 13.38
#